data_230616d6d978b87bda8c24d9ad9394de
#
_entry.id   230616d6d978b87bda8c24d9ad9394de
#
_cell.length_a   1.000
_cell.length_b   1.000
_cell.length_c   1.000
_cell.angle_alpha   90.00
_cell.angle_beta   90.00
_cell.angle_gamma   90.00
#
_symmetry.space_group_name_H-M   'P 1'
#
loop_
_entity.id
_entity.type
_entity.pdbx_description
1 polymer ?
#
loop_
_entity_poly.entity_id
_entity_poly.type
_entity_poly.pdbx_seq_one_letter_code
_entity_poly.pdbx_strand_id
1 'polypeptide(L)'
;YIEKDSAINDEIDKLRHSATAALSERSDVIIVSSVSCIYGLGSPIDYQNMVISLRPGMEKDRDEVIHKLIDIQYDRNDMDFHRGTFRVRGDVVEIFPAYSGNEAYRIEFFGDEVDRITQIDTLTGEVEVQLGHVAIYPASHYVIPKEKMEAAAGNILAELKEQVAYFKSEDKLLEAQRISERTNFDVEMMRETGFCSGIENYSRHLTGGKPGEPPYTLIDYFPDEFLIIIDESHITLPQVRGMYAGDRSRKKTLVEYGFRLPSALDNRPLNFGEFEERIDQMMFVSATPSEYEESHELMRTEQIIRPTGLLDPEIFVRPVEGQIDDLVSEVNKEVDKGNKVLVTTLTKRMAEDLTDYMREVGIRVKYLHSDIDTLERAEIIRDMRLNVFDVLVGINLLREGLDIPEISLVAI
;
A
#
# COMPACT_ATOMS: atom_id res chain seq x y z
N TYR A 1 -21.20 -6.35 -12.16
CA TYR A 1 -20.08 -6.24 -11.19
C TYR A 1 -18.78 -6.43 -11.97
N ILE A 2 -18.02 -5.38 -12.11
CA ILE A 2 -16.74 -5.45 -12.82
C ILE A 2 -15.66 -5.69 -11.78
N GLU A 3 -14.93 -6.78 -11.90
CA GLU A 3 -13.70 -7.04 -11.15
C GLU A 3 -12.71 -5.92 -11.49
N LYS A 4 -12.36 -5.11 -10.51
CA LYS A 4 -11.22 -4.21 -10.61
C LYS A 4 -10.00 -4.97 -10.11
N ASP A 5 -9.07 -5.27 -10.99
CA ASP A 5 -7.70 -5.51 -10.57
C ASP A 5 -7.16 -4.18 -10.02
N SER A 6 -6.50 -4.22 -8.88
CA SER A 6 -5.87 -3.04 -8.31
C SER A 6 -4.78 -2.56 -9.28
N ALA A 7 -4.90 -1.34 -9.78
CA ALA A 7 -3.78 -0.71 -10.48
C ALA A 7 -2.60 -0.61 -9.49
N ILE A 8 -1.46 -1.17 -9.89
CA ILE A 8 -0.22 -1.04 -9.09
C ILE A 8 0.25 0.40 -9.26
N ASN A 9 0.40 1.10 -8.16
CA ASN A 9 1.06 2.40 -8.15
C ASN A 9 2.55 2.14 -7.93
N ASP A 10 3.37 2.41 -8.95
CA ASP A 10 4.82 2.11 -8.95
C ASP A 10 5.56 2.75 -7.79
N GLU A 11 5.17 3.96 -7.37
CA GLU A 11 5.82 4.63 -6.24
C GLU A 11 5.48 3.95 -4.90
N ILE A 12 4.22 3.55 -4.71
CA ILE A 12 3.80 2.82 -3.50
C ILE A 12 4.46 1.43 -3.48
N ASP A 13 4.54 0.77 -4.62
CA ASP A 13 5.18 -0.55 -4.73
C ASP A 13 6.68 -0.46 -4.39
N LYS A 14 7.38 0.54 -4.92
CA LYS A 14 8.78 0.84 -4.57
C LYS A 14 8.96 1.02 -3.05
N LEU A 15 8.09 1.83 -2.42
CA LEU A 15 8.15 2.08 -0.98
C LEU A 15 7.90 0.81 -0.16
N ARG A 16 6.99 -0.06 -0.60
CA ARG A 16 6.74 -1.35 0.06
C ARG A 16 7.96 -2.28 -0.02
N HIS A 17 8.57 -2.39 -1.20
CA HIS A 17 9.82 -3.15 -1.37
C HIS A 17 10.98 -2.55 -0.58
N SER A 18 11.10 -1.22 -0.54
CA SER A 18 12.09 -0.54 0.28
C SER A 18 11.92 -0.83 1.78
N ALA A 19 10.68 -0.83 2.28
CA ALA A 19 10.38 -1.13 3.67
C ALA A 19 10.79 -2.58 4.04
N THR A 20 10.39 -3.57 3.25
CA THR A 20 10.71 -4.99 3.52
C THR A 20 12.18 -5.30 3.38
N ALA A 21 12.87 -4.72 2.38
CA ALA A 21 14.32 -4.86 2.23
C ALA A 21 15.06 -4.23 3.42
N ALA A 22 14.71 -3.01 3.82
CA ALA A 22 15.32 -2.34 4.96
C ALA A 22 15.14 -3.12 6.27
N LEU A 23 13.94 -3.63 6.54
CA LEU A 23 13.66 -4.46 7.72
C LEU A 23 14.44 -5.78 7.73
N SER A 24 14.73 -6.33 6.54
CA SER A 24 15.52 -7.57 6.41
C SER A 24 17.02 -7.33 6.59
N GLU A 25 17.52 -6.11 6.34
CA GLU A 25 18.94 -5.79 6.31
C GLU A 25 19.42 -5.04 7.56
N ARG A 26 18.55 -4.24 8.20
CA ARG A 26 18.91 -3.28 9.23
C ARG A 26 18.02 -3.43 10.46
N SER A 27 18.58 -3.08 11.63
CA SER A 27 17.85 -3.02 12.91
C SER A 27 17.45 -1.61 13.34
N ASP A 28 17.96 -0.58 12.66
CA ASP A 28 17.71 0.84 12.96
C ASP A 28 16.70 1.46 11.98
N VAL A 29 15.55 0.80 11.80
CA VAL A 29 14.54 1.14 10.79
C VAL A 29 13.28 1.71 11.44
N ILE A 30 12.79 2.82 10.88
CA ILE A 30 11.48 3.38 11.20
C ILE A 30 10.62 3.32 9.94
N ILE A 31 9.46 2.66 10.05
CA ILE A 31 8.47 2.59 8.97
C ILE A 31 7.28 3.47 9.30
N VAL A 32 6.93 4.35 8.38
CA VAL A 32 5.68 5.12 8.44
C VAL A 32 4.73 4.55 7.40
N SER A 33 3.60 4.03 7.83
CA SER A 33 2.64 3.39 6.95
C SER A 33 1.19 3.72 7.31
N SER A 34 0.28 3.53 6.36
CA SER A 34 -1.15 3.56 6.64
C SER A 34 -1.60 2.24 7.29
N VAL A 35 -2.86 2.18 7.73
CA VAL A 35 -3.49 0.96 8.26
C VAL A 35 -3.45 -0.22 7.27
N SER A 36 -3.13 0.01 6.00
CA SER A 36 -2.96 -1.05 5.01
C SER A 36 -1.79 -2.00 5.32
N CYS A 37 -0.90 -1.66 6.25
CA CYS A 37 0.18 -2.53 6.71
C CYS A 37 -0.30 -3.86 7.32
N ILE A 38 -1.57 -3.96 7.72
CA ILE A 38 -2.17 -5.20 8.24
C ILE A 38 -2.72 -6.12 7.14
N TYR A 39 -2.65 -5.74 5.86
CA TYR A 39 -3.00 -6.63 4.73
C TYR A 39 -1.91 -7.66 4.46
N GLY A 40 -2.34 -8.78 3.86
CA GLY A 40 -1.46 -9.87 3.49
C GLY A 40 -0.30 -9.46 2.59
N LEU A 41 0.89 -9.93 2.95
CA LEU A 41 2.11 -9.95 2.16
C LEU A 41 2.59 -11.40 2.01
N GLY A 42 3.65 -11.60 1.23
CA GLY A 42 4.32 -12.88 1.15
C GLY A 42 5.06 -13.24 2.47
N SER A 43 5.50 -14.50 2.56
CA SER A 43 6.25 -14.99 3.73
C SER A 43 7.59 -14.26 3.89
N PRO A 44 7.89 -13.66 5.07
CA PRO A 44 9.20 -13.06 5.33
C PRO A 44 10.35 -14.05 5.19
N ILE A 45 10.12 -15.30 5.59
CA ILE A 45 11.11 -16.38 5.52
C ILE A 45 11.45 -16.71 4.06
N ASP A 46 10.44 -16.87 3.21
CA ASP A 46 10.66 -17.14 1.79
C ASP A 46 11.31 -15.95 1.11
N TYR A 47 10.89 -14.72 1.43
CA TYR A 47 11.50 -13.50 0.91
C TYR A 47 12.99 -13.40 1.25
N GLN A 48 13.38 -13.67 2.50
CA GLN A 48 14.78 -13.65 2.94
C GLN A 48 15.60 -14.79 2.34
N ASN A 49 15.04 -16.00 2.22
CA ASN A 49 15.72 -17.15 1.65
C ASN A 49 16.01 -17.00 0.15
N MET A 50 15.27 -16.15 -0.55
CA MET A 50 15.44 -15.90 -1.97
C MET A 50 16.38 -14.74 -2.29
N VAL A 51 16.99 -14.09 -1.27
CA VAL A 51 17.97 -13.01 -1.47
C VAL A 51 19.22 -13.51 -2.17
N ILE A 52 19.70 -12.78 -3.17
CA ILE A 52 20.98 -13.03 -3.84
C ILE A 52 22.05 -12.19 -3.16
N SER A 53 23.00 -12.86 -2.50
CA SER A 53 24.15 -12.21 -1.86
C SER A 53 25.39 -12.41 -2.71
N LEU A 54 26.08 -11.33 -3.09
CA LEU A 54 27.29 -11.35 -3.91
C LEU A 54 28.41 -10.52 -3.26
N ARG A 55 29.63 -11.00 -3.43
CA ARG A 55 30.87 -10.30 -2.97
C ARG A 55 31.95 -10.43 -4.03
N PRO A 56 32.82 -9.42 -4.22
CA PRO A 56 34.03 -9.57 -5.04
C PRO A 56 34.87 -10.75 -4.58
N GLY A 57 35.44 -11.52 -5.52
CA GLY A 57 36.21 -12.74 -5.25
C GLY A 57 35.37 -13.99 -5.00
N MET A 58 34.03 -13.93 -5.14
CA MET A 58 33.15 -15.07 -4.97
C MET A 58 33.11 -15.90 -6.25
N GLU A 59 33.39 -17.20 -6.15
CA GLU A 59 33.15 -18.14 -7.24
C GLU A 59 31.67 -18.27 -7.50
N LYS A 60 31.22 -17.71 -8.62
CA LYS A 60 29.81 -17.67 -9.01
C LYS A 60 29.70 -17.44 -10.50
N ASP A 61 29.12 -18.40 -11.21
CA ASP A 61 28.88 -18.29 -12.62
C ASP A 61 27.83 -17.19 -12.92
N ARG A 62 28.12 -16.37 -13.93
CA ARG A 62 27.23 -15.28 -14.39
C ARG A 62 25.81 -15.80 -14.72
N ASP A 63 25.72 -16.92 -15.42
CA ASP A 63 24.43 -17.46 -15.87
C ASP A 63 23.64 -18.04 -14.69
N GLU A 64 24.32 -18.54 -13.65
CA GLU A 64 23.67 -18.91 -12.39
C GLU A 64 23.03 -17.68 -11.71
N VAL A 65 23.72 -16.54 -11.70
CA VAL A 65 23.16 -15.30 -11.15
C VAL A 65 21.97 -14.82 -11.98
N ILE A 66 22.06 -14.90 -13.30
CA ILE A 66 20.96 -14.55 -14.21
C ILE A 66 19.73 -15.43 -13.94
N HIS A 67 19.89 -16.74 -13.80
CA HIS A 67 18.78 -17.64 -13.47
C HIS A 67 18.16 -17.30 -12.12
N LYS A 68 18.98 -17.00 -11.10
CA LYS A 68 18.46 -16.57 -9.79
C LYS A 68 17.71 -15.24 -9.85
N LEU A 69 18.14 -14.28 -10.68
CA LEU A 69 17.40 -13.03 -10.87
C LEU A 69 16.01 -13.29 -11.44
N ILE A 70 15.89 -14.20 -12.41
CA ILE A 70 14.58 -14.60 -12.96
C ILE A 70 13.74 -15.31 -11.88
N ASP A 71 14.34 -16.20 -11.09
CA ASP A 71 13.64 -16.91 -10.01
C ASP A 71 13.10 -15.94 -8.94
N ILE A 72 13.77 -14.80 -8.70
CA ILE A 72 13.30 -13.75 -7.78
C ILE A 72 12.50 -12.64 -8.48
N GLN A 73 11.99 -12.91 -9.68
CA GLN A 73 11.04 -12.09 -10.42
C GLN A 73 11.62 -10.78 -10.97
N TYR A 74 12.90 -10.75 -11.31
CA TYR A 74 13.46 -9.69 -12.14
C TYR A 74 13.30 -10.04 -13.62
N ASP A 75 12.82 -9.08 -14.40
CA ASP A 75 12.71 -9.24 -15.85
C ASP A 75 14.00 -8.82 -16.55
N ARG A 76 14.44 -9.63 -17.54
CA ARG A 76 15.51 -9.23 -18.41
C ARG A 76 15.03 -8.20 -19.43
N ASN A 77 15.57 -7.00 -19.40
CA ASN A 77 15.26 -5.96 -20.36
C ASN A 77 16.53 -5.19 -20.72
N ASP A 78 17.10 -5.51 -21.86
CA ASP A 78 18.35 -4.89 -22.33
C ASP A 78 18.11 -3.50 -22.98
N MET A 79 16.86 -3.15 -23.27
CA MET A 79 16.46 -1.92 -23.97
C MET A 79 15.90 -0.85 -23.03
N ASP A 80 14.98 -1.25 -22.16
CA ASP A 80 14.29 -0.37 -21.21
C ASP A 80 14.66 -0.78 -19.79
N PHE A 81 15.62 -0.06 -19.20
CA PHE A 81 16.18 -0.36 -17.89
C PHE A 81 15.42 0.41 -16.82
N HIS A 82 14.50 -0.25 -16.19
CA HIS A 82 13.64 0.28 -15.13
C HIS A 82 13.67 -0.61 -13.88
N ARG A 83 13.03 -0.17 -12.83
CA ARG A 83 12.92 -0.86 -11.55
C ARG A 83 12.39 -2.30 -11.71
N GLY A 84 13.03 -3.27 -11.05
CA GLY A 84 12.67 -4.69 -11.15
C GLY A 84 13.19 -5.36 -12.43
N THR A 85 14.11 -4.73 -13.17
CA THR A 85 14.73 -5.33 -14.36
C THR A 85 16.23 -5.50 -14.19
N PHE A 86 16.80 -6.36 -15.02
CA PHE A 86 18.25 -6.47 -15.21
C PHE A 86 18.60 -6.52 -16.70
N ARG A 87 19.82 -6.13 -17.03
CA ARG A 87 20.36 -6.22 -18.38
C ARG A 87 21.74 -6.86 -18.38
N VAL A 88 22.10 -7.49 -19.49
CA VAL A 88 23.35 -8.24 -19.62
C VAL A 88 24.12 -7.74 -20.83
N ARG A 89 25.38 -7.38 -20.63
CA ARG A 89 26.30 -6.94 -21.69
C ARG A 89 27.65 -7.61 -21.51
N GLY A 90 27.88 -8.70 -22.27
CA GLY A 90 29.10 -9.50 -22.10
C GLY A 90 29.16 -10.11 -20.70
N ASP A 91 30.28 -9.86 -20.00
CA ASP A 91 30.49 -10.33 -18.64
C ASP A 91 29.97 -9.39 -17.55
N VAL A 92 29.10 -8.45 -17.93
CA VAL A 92 28.52 -7.46 -17.02
C VAL A 92 27.02 -7.69 -16.89
N VAL A 93 26.53 -7.78 -15.65
CA VAL A 93 25.11 -7.79 -15.32
C VAL A 93 24.78 -6.52 -14.53
N GLU A 94 23.85 -5.73 -15.03
CA GLU A 94 23.34 -4.55 -14.33
C GLU A 94 21.92 -4.83 -13.85
N ILE A 95 21.66 -4.53 -12.59
CA ILE A 95 20.42 -4.87 -11.89
C ILE A 95 19.83 -3.60 -11.31
N PHE A 96 18.58 -3.28 -11.67
CA PHE A 96 17.84 -2.16 -11.08
C PHE A 96 16.90 -2.70 -10.00
N PRO A 97 17.26 -2.56 -8.72
CA PRO A 97 16.48 -3.16 -7.62
C PRO A 97 15.03 -2.65 -7.58
N ALA A 98 14.12 -3.54 -7.18
CA ALA A 98 12.71 -3.20 -7.02
C ALA A 98 12.43 -2.10 -5.97
N TYR A 99 13.35 -1.94 -5.03
CA TYR A 99 13.30 -0.99 -3.91
C TYR A 99 14.08 0.31 -4.13
N SER A 100 14.84 0.41 -5.22
CA SER A 100 15.68 1.59 -5.49
C SER A 100 14.92 2.68 -6.25
N GLY A 101 15.37 3.93 -6.08
CA GLY A 101 14.89 5.08 -6.84
C GLY A 101 15.62 5.27 -8.16
N ASN A 102 16.94 5.55 -8.10
CA ASN A 102 17.79 5.86 -9.24
C ASN A 102 19.10 5.09 -9.25
N GLU A 103 19.30 4.18 -8.32
CA GLU A 103 20.53 3.45 -8.13
C GLU A 103 20.39 2.03 -8.66
N ALA A 104 21.39 1.54 -9.39
CA ALA A 104 21.48 0.17 -9.84
C ALA A 104 22.83 -0.45 -9.47
N TYR A 105 22.87 -1.76 -9.45
CA TYR A 105 24.09 -2.51 -9.20
C TYR A 105 24.68 -3.02 -10.52
N ARG A 106 25.96 -2.80 -10.73
CA ARG A 106 26.73 -3.37 -11.83
C ARG A 106 27.65 -4.43 -11.26
N ILE A 107 27.47 -5.68 -11.71
CA ILE A 107 28.26 -6.84 -11.35
C ILE A 107 29.12 -7.21 -12.54
N GLU A 108 30.43 -7.18 -12.40
CA GLU A 108 31.40 -7.56 -13.41
C GLU A 108 31.96 -8.93 -13.07
N PHE A 109 31.98 -9.82 -14.05
CA PHE A 109 32.49 -11.19 -13.91
C PHE A 109 33.79 -11.35 -14.67
N PHE A 110 34.71 -12.16 -14.14
CA PHE A 110 35.89 -12.64 -14.83
C PHE A 110 35.92 -14.17 -14.76
N GLY A 111 35.54 -14.82 -15.86
CA GLY A 111 35.26 -16.26 -15.86
C GLY A 111 34.07 -16.56 -14.90
N ASP A 112 34.30 -17.49 -13.99
CA ASP A 112 33.30 -17.94 -13.01
C ASP A 112 33.47 -17.21 -11.64
N GLU A 113 34.07 -16.02 -11.64
CA GLU A 113 34.28 -15.23 -10.42
C GLU A 113 33.65 -13.83 -10.55
N VAL A 114 33.07 -13.33 -9.45
CA VAL A 114 32.65 -11.94 -9.34
C VAL A 114 33.89 -11.06 -9.14
N ASP A 115 34.28 -10.32 -10.16
CA ASP A 115 35.47 -9.46 -10.13
C ASP A 115 35.20 -8.16 -9.38
N ARG A 116 34.13 -7.48 -9.72
CA ARG A 116 33.81 -6.17 -9.14
C ARG A 116 32.30 -5.93 -9.03
N ILE A 117 31.92 -5.22 -7.96
CA ILE A 117 30.54 -4.76 -7.74
C ILE A 117 30.57 -3.25 -7.55
N THR A 118 29.76 -2.53 -8.32
CA THR A 118 29.62 -1.07 -8.23
C THR A 118 28.15 -0.66 -8.21
N GLN A 119 27.86 0.41 -7.48
CA GLN A 119 26.60 1.13 -7.58
C GLN A 119 26.73 2.19 -8.66
N ILE A 120 25.73 2.28 -9.52
CA ILE A 120 25.70 3.20 -10.64
C ILE A 120 24.41 4.02 -10.61
N ASP A 121 24.47 5.25 -11.07
CA ASP A 121 23.28 6.04 -11.40
C ASP A 121 22.63 5.48 -12.67
N THR A 122 21.32 5.21 -12.61
CA THR A 122 20.59 4.55 -13.71
C THR A 122 20.43 5.41 -14.96
N LEU A 123 20.46 6.74 -14.81
CA LEU A 123 20.27 7.69 -15.89
C LEU A 123 21.58 7.96 -16.66
N THR A 124 22.67 8.17 -15.92
CA THR A 124 23.98 8.53 -16.50
C THR A 124 24.87 7.30 -16.74
N GLY A 125 24.67 6.22 -15.97
CA GLY A 125 25.51 5.03 -15.94
C GLY A 125 26.86 5.26 -15.24
N GLU A 126 27.04 6.41 -14.58
CA GLU A 126 28.26 6.73 -13.83
C GLU A 126 28.36 5.89 -12.56
N VAL A 127 29.58 5.50 -12.24
CA VAL A 127 29.88 4.75 -11.01
C VAL A 127 29.89 5.72 -9.84
N GLU A 128 29.02 5.49 -8.86
CA GLU A 128 28.93 6.28 -7.63
C GLU A 128 29.87 5.74 -6.55
N VAL A 129 29.82 4.43 -6.33
CA VAL A 129 30.62 3.77 -5.29
C VAL A 129 30.94 2.33 -5.66
N GLN A 130 32.09 1.85 -5.21
CA GLN A 130 32.47 0.43 -5.28
C GLN A 130 32.02 -0.27 -4.00
N LEU A 131 31.36 -1.42 -4.14
CA LEU A 131 30.76 -2.17 -3.04
C LEU A 131 31.60 -3.43 -2.74
N GLY A 132 31.77 -3.73 -1.46
CA GLY A 132 32.35 -4.98 -0.99
C GLY A 132 31.33 -6.12 -0.83
N HIS A 133 30.04 -5.79 -0.90
CA HIS A 133 28.93 -6.72 -0.79
C HIS A 133 27.67 -6.10 -1.34
N VAL A 134 26.80 -6.90 -1.94
CA VAL A 134 25.44 -6.52 -2.31
C VAL A 134 24.46 -7.63 -1.97
N ALA A 135 23.29 -7.26 -1.44
CA ALA A 135 22.14 -8.12 -1.26
C ALA A 135 21.03 -7.66 -2.22
N ILE A 136 20.59 -8.55 -3.10
CA ILE A 136 19.52 -8.28 -4.07
C ILE A 136 18.28 -8.98 -3.57
N TYR A 137 17.28 -8.20 -3.16
CA TYR A 137 16.00 -8.68 -2.68
C TYR A 137 15.04 -8.95 -3.82
N PRO A 138 14.07 -9.88 -3.65
CA PRO A 138 13.09 -10.20 -4.69
C PRO A 138 12.29 -8.99 -5.20
N ALA A 139 11.95 -9.00 -6.48
CA ALA A 139 11.09 -7.99 -7.10
C ALA A 139 9.60 -8.23 -6.85
N SER A 140 9.24 -9.28 -6.13
CA SER A 140 7.87 -9.57 -5.68
C SER A 140 7.89 -10.08 -4.23
N HIS A 141 6.86 -9.74 -3.45
CA HIS A 141 6.69 -10.29 -2.10
C HIS A 141 6.18 -11.73 -2.08
N TYR A 142 5.66 -12.23 -3.20
CA TYR A 142 5.10 -13.58 -3.34
C TYR A 142 6.05 -14.55 -4.07
N VAL A 143 7.34 -14.34 -3.89
CA VAL A 143 8.39 -15.23 -4.43
C VAL A 143 8.55 -16.46 -3.54
N ILE A 144 8.51 -17.63 -4.14
CA ILE A 144 8.72 -18.92 -3.46
C ILE A 144 9.56 -19.87 -4.33
N PRO A 145 10.28 -20.83 -3.74
CA PRO A 145 11.02 -21.85 -4.50
C PRO A 145 10.13 -22.66 -5.44
N LYS A 146 10.71 -23.14 -6.55
CA LYS A 146 9.97 -23.91 -7.58
C LYS A 146 9.22 -25.13 -7.03
N GLU A 147 9.82 -25.85 -6.08
CA GLU A 147 9.17 -27.01 -5.45
C GLU A 147 7.91 -26.60 -4.69
N LYS A 148 7.95 -25.48 -3.97
CA LYS A 148 6.78 -24.93 -3.28
C LYS A 148 5.72 -24.45 -4.27
N MET A 149 6.15 -23.84 -5.40
CA MET A 149 5.24 -23.37 -6.45
C MET A 149 4.46 -24.52 -7.07
N GLU A 150 5.13 -25.66 -7.38
CA GLU A 150 4.46 -26.81 -7.95
C GLU A 150 3.48 -27.47 -6.96
N ALA A 151 3.85 -27.54 -5.67
CA ALA A 151 2.94 -28.01 -4.63
C ALA A 151 1.72 -27.08 -4.49
N ALA A 152 1.92 -25.76 -4.50
CA ALA A 152 0.84 -24.78 -4.46
C ALA A 152 -0.08 -24.91 -5.67
N ALA A 153 0.48 -25.04 -6.89
CA ALA A 153 -0.27 -25.25 -8.12
C ALA A 153 -1.14 -26.51 -8.06
N GLY A 154 -0.61 -27.60 -7.52
CA GLY A 154 -1.37 -28.84 -7.27
C GLY A 154 -2.56 -28.63 -6.33
N ASN A 155 -2.36 -27.92 -5.22
CA ASN A 155 -3.41 -27.61 -4.25
C ASN A 155 -4.48 -26.65 -4.83
N ILE A 156 -4.07 -25.64 -5.61
CA ILE A 156 -4.99 -24.74 -6.32
C ILE A 156 -5.89 -25.50 -7.29
N LEU A 157 -5.32 -26.43 -8.07
CA LEU A 157 -6.10 -27.25 -9.02
C LEU A 157 -7.04 -28.23 -8.30
N ALA A 158 -6.65 -28.74 -7.14
CA ALA A 158 -7.54 -29.58 -6.32
C ALA A 158 -8.74 -28.76 -5.80
N GLU A 159 -8.50 -27.57 -5.24
CA GLU A 159 -9.57 -26.66 -4.80
C GLU A 159 -10.47 -26.24 -5.97
N LEU A 160 -9.88 -25.95 -7.14
CA LEU A 160 -10.63 -25.62 -8.36
C LEU A 160 -11.60 -26.73 -8.72
N LYS A 161 -11.14 -27.98 -8.70
CA LYS A 161 -11.98 -29.13 -9.02
C LYS A 161 -13.19 -29.25 -8.11
N GLU A 162 -12.99 -29.04 -6.80
CA GLU A 162 -14.06 -29.02 -5.82
C GLU A 162 -15.03 -27.87 -6.05
N GLN A 163 -14.53 -26.67 -6.31
CA GLN A 163 -15.37 -25.49 -6.54
C GLN A 163 -16.17 -25.57 -7.84
N VAL A 164 -15.58 -26.10 -8.90
CA VAL A 164 -16.31 -26.35 -10.17
C VAL A 164 -17.41 -27.39 -9.99
N ALA A 165 -17.15 -28.47 -9.22
CA ALA A 165 -18.16 -29.46 -8.90
C ALA A 165 -19.32 -28.86 -8.09
N TYR A 166 -19.00 -28.01 -7.11
CA TYR A 166 -19.99 -27.27 -6.34
C TYR A 166 -20.86 -26.37 -7.24
N PHE A 167 -20.28 -25.53 -8.08
CA PHE A 167 -21.05 -24.66 -8.97
C PHE A 167 -21.94 -25.45 -9.95
N LYS A 168 -21.46 -26.56 -10.47
CA LYS A 168 -22.27 -27.44 -11.33
C LYS A 168 -23.44 -28.06 -10.57
N SER A 169 -23.28 -28.43 -9.30
CA SER A 169 -24.38 -28.98 -8.49
C SER A 169 -25.45 -27.94 -8.16
N GLU A 170 -25.08 -26.64 -8.15
CA GLU A 170 -25.97 -25.51 -7.93
C GLU A 170 -26.53 -24.90 -9.24
N ASP A 171 -26.31 -25.54 -10.37
CA ASP A 171 -26.68 -25.06 -11.72
C ASP A 171 -26.07 -23.71 -12.12
N LYS A 172 -24.92 -23.35 -11.52
CA LYS A 172 -24.13 -22.14 -11.77
C LYS A 172 -23.06 -22.40 -12.83
N LEU A 173 -23.47 -22.64 -14.08
CA LEU A 173 -22.56 -23.06 -15.14
C LEU A 173 -21.61 -21.96 -15.61
N LEU A 174 -22.05 -20.69 -15.58
CA LEU A 174 -21.20 -19.53 -15.93
C LEU A 174 -20.10 -19.29 -14.90
N GLU A 175 -20.43 -19.42 -13.63
CA GLU A 175 -19.46 -19.32 -12.54
C GLU A 175 -18.44 -20.45 -12.61
N ALA A 176 -18.89 -21.68 -12.90
CA ALA A 176 -18.03 -22.83 -13.07
C ALA A 176 -17.05 -22.65 -14.23
N GLN A 177 -17.52 -22.13 -15.38
CA GLN A 177 -16.67 -21.86 -16.52
C GLN A 177 -15.66 -20.76 -16.21
N ARG A 178 -16.12 -19.61 -15.69
CA ARG A 178 -15.28 -18.45 -15.36
C ARG A 178 -14.13 -18.81 -14.43
N ILE A 179 -14.43 -19.46 -13.30
CA ILE A 179 -13.40 -19.82 -12.33
C ILE A 179 -12.43 -20.87 -12.94
N SER A 180 -12.93 -21.79 -13.75
CA SER A 180 -12.10 -22.80 -14.40
C SER A 180 -11.11 -22.17 -15.38
N GLU A 181 -11.58 -21.32 -16.27
CA GLU A 181 -10.73 -20.63 -17.28
C GLU A 181 -9.67 -19.76 -16.59
N ARG A 182 -10.09 -18.90 -15.65
CA ARG A 182 -9.19 -18.00 -14.93
C ARG A 182 -8.13 -18.76 -14.14
N THR A 183 -8.53 -19.73 -13.33
CA THR A 183 -7.60 -20.43 -12.45
C THR A 183 -6.62 -21.31 -13.22
N ASN A 184 -7.04 -21.99 -14.30
CA ASN A 184 -6.13 -22.77 -15.14
C ASN A 184 -5.09 -21.85 -15.80
N PHE A 185 -5.50 -20.69 -16.34
CA PHE A 185 -4.58 -19.71 -16.89
C PHE A 185 -3.59 -19.19 -15.85
N ASP A 186 -4.08 -18.82 -14.66
CA ASP A 186 -3.22 -18.32 -13.56
C ASP A 186 -2.19 -19.38 -13.12
N VAL A 187 -2.60 -20.67 -13.03
CA VAL A 187 -1.68 -21.77 -12.69
C VAL A 187 -0.65 -22.03 -13.78
N GLU A 188 -1.03 -21.92 -15.06
CA GLU A 188 -0.09 -22.04 -16.18
C GLU A 188 0.95 -20.91 -16.11
N MET A 189 0.53 -19.66 -15.92
CA MET A 189 1.43 -18.53 -15.74
C MET A 189 2.37 -18.70 -14.55
N MET A 190 1.85 -19.16 -13.39
CA MET A 190 2.69 -19.43 -12.22
C MET A 190 3.76 -20.51 -12.48
N ARG A 191 3.44 -21.55 -13.24
CA ARG A 191 4.41 -22.61 -13.63
C ARG A 191 5.47 -22.13 -14.61
N GLU A 192 5.07 -21.32 -15.58
CA GLU A 192 5.98 -20.83 -16.63
C GLU A 192 6.86 -19.67 -16.13
N THR A 193 6.28 -18.71 -15.42
CA THR A 193 6.97 -17.47 -15.06
C THR A 193 7.18 -17.27 -13.56
N GLY A 194 6.61 -18.13 -12.70
CA GLY A 194 6.60 -17.96 -11.26
C GLY A 194 5.63 -16.88 -10.76
N PHE A 195 4.80 -16.30 -11.63
CA PHE A 195 3.91 -15.19 -11.31
C PHE A 195 2.59 -15.27 -12.10
N CYS A 196 1.53 -14.66 -11.57
CA CYS A 196 0.30 -14.36 -12.29
C CYS A 196 -0.33 -13.08 -11.76
N SER A 197 -1.17 -12.42 -12.56
CA SER A 197 -1.94 -11.25 -12.10
C SER A 197 -2.90 -11.64 -10.98
N GLY A 198 -2.80 -10.97 -9.82
CA GLY A 198 -3.58 -11.30 -8.63
C GLY A 198 -3.07 -12.53 -7.88
N ILE A 199 -1.76 -12.82 -7.95
CA ILE A 199 -1.11 -13.95 -7.26
C ILE A 199 -1.40 -13.97 -5.75
N GLU A 200 -1.64 -12.81 -5.15
CA GLU A 200 -2.01 -12.66 -3.74
C GLU A 200 -3.30 -13.41 -3.38
N ASN A 201 -4.20 -13.65 -4.35
CA ASN A 201 -5.43 -14.41 -4.11
C ASN A 201 -5.17 -15.90 -3.86
N TYR A 202 -3.98 -16.37 -4.17
CA TYR A 202 -3.51 -17.73 -3.93
C TYR A 202 -2.53 -17.81 -2.74
N SER A 203 -2.36 -16.72 -1.98
CA SER A 203 -1.37 -16.60 -0.89
C SER A 203 -1.40 -17.75 0.10
N ARG A 204 -2.58 -18.27 0.49
CA ARG A 204 -2.70 -19.43 1.37
C ARG A 204 -1.97 -20.66 0.81
N HIS A 205 -2.13 -20.96 -0.47
CA HIS A 205 -1.47 -22.10 -1.11
C HIS A 205 0.03 -21.87 -1.28
N LEU A 206 0.44 -20.62 -1.60
CA LEU A 206 1.83 -20.26 -1.77
C LEU A 206 2.62 -20.32 -0.45
N THR A 207 2.01 -19.92 0.65
CA THR A 207 2.63 -20.00 1.99
C THR A 207 2.49 -21.36 2.67
N GLY A 208 1.63 -22.25 2.14
CA GLY A 208 1.32 -23.53 2.75
C GLY A 208 0.44 -23.44 4.00
N GLY A 209 -0.27 -22.30 4.17
CA GLY A 209 -1.15 -22.05 5.31
C GLY A 209 -2.44 -22.87 5.29
N LYS A 210 -3.05 -23.05 6.46
CA LYS A 210 -4.34 -23.69 6.62
C LYS A 210 -5.50 -22.71 6.36
N PRO A 211 -6.69 -23.20 6.00
CA PRO A 211 -7.87 -22.37 5.88
C PRO A 211 -8.14 -21.56 7.16
N GLY A 212 -8.29 -20.23 7.02
CA GLY A 212 -8.57 -19.32 8.12
C GLY A 212 -7.35 -18.84 8.91
N GLU A 213 -6.16 -19.36 8.66
CA GLU A 213 -4.93 -18.83 9.27
C GLU A 213 -4.71 -17.36 8.86
N PRO A 214 -4.17 -16.52 9.79
CA PRO A 214 -3.83 -15.15 9.46
C PRO A 214 -2.71 -15.11 8.41
N PRO A 215 -2.79 -14.20 7.42
CA PRO A 215 -1.70 -14.01 6.48
C PRO A 215 -0.49 -13.37 7.14
N TYR A 216 0.68 -13.53 6.53
CA TYR A 216 1.82 -12.67 6.84
C TYR A 216 1.54 -11.25 6.37
N THR A 217 1.99 -10.28 7.15
CA THR A 217 1.81 -8.85 6.91
C THR A 217 3.14 -8.10 7.02
N LEU A 218 3.15 -6.80 6.82
CA LEU A 218 4.35 -5.99 7.05
C LEU A 218 4.86 -6.12 8.52
N ILE A 219 3.94 -6.33 9.47
CA ILE A 219 4.28 -6.49 10.89
C ILE A 219 5.17 -7.72 11.11
N ASP A 220 4.94 -8.80 10.35
CA ASP A 220 5.71 -10.05 10.46
C ASP A 220 7.15 -9.93 9.90
N TYR A 221 7.52 -8.81 9.26
CA TYR A 221 8.90 -8.51 8.81
C TYR A 221 9.74 -7.80 9.88
N PHE A 222 9.09 -7.28 10.94
CA PHE A 222 9.81 -6.68 12.06
C PHE A 222 10.50 -7.74 12.91
N PRO A 223 11.57 -7.39 13.65
CA PRO A 223 12.14 -8.27 14.67
C PRO A 223 11.11 -8.54 15.79
N ASP A 224 11.39 -9.53 16.63
CA ASP A 224 10.48 -9.92 17.71
C ASP A 224 10.17 -8.77 18.69
N GLU A 225 11.13 -7.88 18.92
CA GLU A 225 10.96 -6.69 19.76
C GLU A 225 10.90 -5.43 18.88
N PHE A 226 9.73 -4.81 18.81
CA PHE A 226 9.53 -3.53 18.13
C PHE A 226 8.44 -2.70 18.82
N LEU A 227 8.48 -1.40 18.61
CA LEU A 227 7.46 -0.46 19.09
C LEU A 227 6.56 -0.05 17.94
N ILE A 228 5.25 -0.23 18.09
CA ILE A 228 4.26 0.40 17.21
C ILE A 228 3.75 1.69 17.83
N ILE A 229 3.75 2.76 17.04
CA ILE A 229 3.16 4.06 17.40
C ILE A 229 1.91 4.25 16.54
N ILE A 230 0.75 4.36 17.18
CA ILE A 230 -0.52 4.52 16.49
C ILE A 230 -0.96 5.97 16.62
N ASP A 231 -0.80 6.69 15.52
CA ASP A 231 -1.24 8.08 15.43
C ASP A 231 -2.76 8.15 15.25
N GLU A 232 -3.38 9.18 15.85
CA GLU A 232 -4.84 9.36 15.93
C GLU A 232 -5.54 8.03 16.30
N SER A 233 -5.07 7.40 17.38
CA SER A 233 -5.44 6.04 17.74
C SER A 233 -6.95 5.84 17.91
N HIS A 234 -7.66 6.87 18.41
CA HIS A 234 -9.12 6.88 18.57
C HIS A 234 -9.90 6.69 17.25
N ILE A 235 -9.25 6.92 16.10
CA ILE A 235 -9.79 6.67 14.74
C ILE A 235 -9.13 5.46 14.12
N THR A 236 -7.81 5.35 14.24
CA THR A 236 -7.02 4.29 13.60
C THR A 236 -7.40 2.90 14.10
N LEU A 237 -7.59 2.72 15.40
CA LEU A 237 -7.96 1.42 15.97
C LEU A 237 -9.36 0.95 15.53
N PRO A 238 -10.42 1.77 15.57
CA PRO A 238 -11.70 1.43 14.97
C PRO A 238 -11.62 1.09 13.47
N GLN A 239 -10.76 1.78 12.71
CA GLN A 239 -10.54 1.47 11.29
C GLN A 239 -9.90 0.09 11.13
N VAL A 240 -8.83 -0.23 11.86
CA VAL A 240 -8.22 -1.57 11.87
C VAL A 240 -9.26 -2.64 12.19
N ARG A 241 -10.10 -2.41 13.20
CA ARG A 241 -11.17 -3.34 13.60
C ARG A 241 -12.21 -3.57 12.51
N GLY A 242 -12.55 -2.54 11.74
CA GLY A 242 -13.56 -2.60 10.66
C GLY A 242 -13.06 -3.24 9.36
N MET A 243 -11.75 -3.22 9.08
CA MET A 243 -11.19 -3.62 7.79
C MET A 243 -11.45 -5.09 7.44
N TYR A 244 -11.32 -5.99 8.40
CA TYR A 244 -11.53 -7.43 8.19
C TYR A 244 -12.94 -7.74 7.68
N ALA A 245 -13.96 -7.18 8.32
CA ALA A 245 -15.36 -7.44 7.97
C ALA A 245 -15.71 -6.89 6.57
N GLY A 246 -15.21 -5.70 6.24
CA GLY A 246 -15.40 -5.07 4.93
C GLY A 246 -14.78 -5.87 3.79
N ASP A 247 -13.51 -6.27 3.95
CA ASP A 247 -12.80 -7.10 2.97
C ASP A 247 -13.49 -8.46 2.76
N ARG A 248 -13.84 -9.14 3.85
CA ARG A 248 -14.52 -10.44 3.80
C ARG A 248 -15.85 -10.37 3.05
N SER A 249 -16.66 -9.32 3.29
CA SER A 249 -17.94 -9.13 2.60
C SER A 249 -17.75 -9.01 1.09
N ARG A 250 -16.80 -8.18 0.66
CA ARG A 250 -16.46 -7.99 -0.77
C ARG A 250 -15.99 -9.30 -1.40
N LYS A 251 -15.06 -10.01 -0.78
CA LYS A 251 -14.48 -11.24 -1.32
C LYS A 251 -15.47 -12.40 -1.37
N LYS A 252 -16.38 -12.51 -0.42
CA LYS A 252 -17.48 -13.48 -0.50
C LYS A 252 -18.27 -13.33 -1.79
N THR A 253 -18.62 -12.12 -2.18
CA THR A 253 -19.32 -11.87 -3.44
C THR A 253 -18.48 -12.33 -4.64
N LEU A 254 -17.17 -12.06 -4.66
CA LEU A 254 -16.29 -12.52 -5.75
C LEU A 254 -16.22 -14.05 -5.84
N VAL A 255 -16.19 -14.74 -4.72
CA VAL A 255 -16.21 -16.21 -4.67
C VAL A 255 -17.57 -16.76 -5.12
N GLU A 256 -18.69 -16.21 -4.65
CA GLU A 256 -20.03 -16.64 -5.02
C GLU A 256 -20.34 -16.52 -6.51
N TYR A 257 -19.73 -15.52 -7.18
CA TYR A 257 -19.88 -15.30 -8.62
C TYR A 257 -18.75 -15.89 -9.48
N GLY A 258 -17.91 -16.76 -8.91
CA GLY A 258 -16.85 -17.48 -9.63
C GLY A 258 -15.70 -16.60 -10.16
N PHE A 259 -15.43 -15.47 -9.52
CA PHE A 259 -14.26 -14.62 -9.85
C PHE A 259 -13.01 -15.03 -9.07
N ARG A 260 -13.16 -15.68 -7.92
CA ARG A 260 -12.07 -16.14 -7.06
C ARG A 260 -12.39 -17.50 -6.46
N LEU A 261 -11.33 -18.27 -6.16
CA LEU A 261 -11.45 -19.48 -5.34
C LEU A 261 -11.76 -19.12 -3.89
N PRO A 262 -12.36 -20.04 -3.10
CA PRO A 262 -12.60 -19.84 -1.68
C PRO A 262 -11.34 -19.47 -0.87
N SER A 263 -10.16 -19.98 -1.25
CA SER A 263 -8.88 -19.64 -0.63
C SER A 263 -8.51 -18.16 -0.69
N ALA A 264 -9.06 -17.39 -1.65
CA ALA A 264 -8.87 -15.96 -1.73
C ALA A 264 -9.42 -15.19 -0.50
N LEU A 265 -10.32 -15.81 0.28
CA LEU A 265 -10.82 -15.28 1.55
C LEU A 265 -9.72 -15.19 2.62
N ASP A 266 -8.64 -15.97 2.48
CA ASP A 266 -7.53 -15.98 3.43
C ASP A 266 -6.44 -14.94 3.08
N ASN A 267 -6.45 -14.36 1.87
CA ASN A 267 -5.72 -13.13 1.57
C ASN A 267 -6.53 -11.93 2.09
N ARG A 268 -6.33 -11.54 3.32
CA ARG A 268 -7.17 -10.61 4.06
C ARG A 268 -6.35 -9.74 5.01
N PRO A 269 -6.88 -8.63 5.50
CA PRO A 269 -6.27 -7.96 6.63
C PRO A 269 -6.36 -8.84 7.88
N LEU A 270 -5.48 -8.61 8.84
CA LEU A 270 -5.62 -9.19 10.17
C LEU A 270 -6.97 -8.79 10.77
N ASN A 271 -7.58 -9.69 11.53
CA ASN A 271 -8.62 -9.26 12.44
C ASN A 271 -7.98 -8.58 13.66
N PHE A 272 -8.80 -7.90 14.47
CA PHE A 272 -8.27 -7.08 15.55
C PHE A 272 -7.49 -7.88 16.60
N GLY A 273 -7.97 -9.07 16.97
CA GLY A 273 -7.26 -9.95 17.91
C GLY A 273 -5.91 -10.44 17.36
N GLU A 274 -5.86 -10.82 16.09
CA GLU A 274 -4.61 -11.21 15.42
C GLU A 274 -3.61 -10.04 15.31
N PHE A 275 -4.11 -8.80 15.19
CA PHE A 275 -3.29 -7.60 15.24
C PHE A 275 -2.70 -7.38 16.64
N GLU A 276 -3.53 -7.48 17.69
CA GLU A 276 -3.07 -7.35 19.08
C GLU A 276 -2.03 -8.40 19.45
N GLU A 277 -2.23 -9.66 19.04
CA GLU A 277 -1.32 -10.78 19.34
C GLU A 277 0.09 -10.62 18.75
N ARG A 278 0.26 -9.78 17.71
CA ARG A 278 1.55 -9.54 17.06
C ARG A 278 2.35 -8.39 17.63
N ILE A 279 1.80 -7.67 18.59
CA ILE A 279 2.40 -6.42 19.07
C ILE A 279 2.65 -6.51 20.58
N ASP A 280 3.92 -6.46 20.96
CA ASP A 280 4.33 -6.45 22.37
C ASP A 280 4.28 -5.06 22.99
N GLN A 281 4.66 -4.03 22.23
CA GLN A 281 4.75 -2.66 22.72
C GLN A 281 3.96 -1.71 21.82
N MET A 282 2.99 -1.01 22.40
CA MET A 282 2.11 -0.10 21.68
C MET A 282 2.08 1.27 22.35
N MET A 283 2.25 2.32 21.57
CA MET A 283 2.06 3.70 22.00
C MET A 283 0.87 4.30 21.26
N PHE A 284 -0.09 4.80 22.00
CA PHE A 284 -1.23 5.54 21.45
C PHE A 284 -0.92 7.03 21.42
N VAL A 285 -1.19 7.70 20.32
CA VAL A 285 -1.13 9.15 20.19
C VAL A 285 -2.51 9.64 19.82
N SER A 286 -3.11 10.47 20.65
CA SER A 286 -4.48 10.98 20.44
C SER A 286 -4.72 12.25 21.26
N ALA A 287 -5.44 13.21 20.67
CA ALA A 287 -5.97 14.36 21.41
C ALA A 287 -7.23 14.00 22.19
N THR A 288 -7.95 12.97 21.77
CA THR A 288 -9.23 12.52 22.33
C THR A 288 -9.24 11.00 22.46
N PRO A 289 -8.47 10.40 23.38
CA PRO A 289 -8.42 8.95 23.54
C PRO A 289 -9.81 8.38 23.81
N SER A 290 -10.04 7.16 23.36
CA SER A 290 -11.29 6.43 23.51
C SER A 290 -11.22 5.40 24.63
N GLU A 291 -12.31 4.71 24.89
CA GLU A 291 -12.41 3.67 25.92
C GLU A 291 -11.34 2.55 25.75
N TYR A 292 -10.95 2.25 24.51
CA TYR A 292 -9.94 1.23 24.24
C TYR A 292 -8.58 1.66 24.78
N GLU A 293 -8.13 2.87 24.46
CA GLU A 293 -6.86 3.40 24.96
C GLU A 293 -6.88 3.50 26.48
N GLU A 294 -7.96 4.03 27.05
CA GLU A 294 -8.10 4.19 28.52
C GLU A 294 -8.06 2.86 29.25
N SER A 295 -8.56 1.78 28.65
CA SER A 295 -8.55 0.44 29.26
C SER A 295 -7.23 -0.32 29.10
N HIS A 296 -6.36 0.09 28.16
CA HIS A 296 -5.11 -0.60 27.82
C HIS A 296 -3.86 0.21 28.16
N GLU A 297 -3.98 1.47 28.53
CA GLU A 297 -2.84 2.29 28.91
C GLU A 297 -2.22 1.83 30.24
N LEU A 298 -0.91 1.72 30.25
CA LEU A 298 -0.13 1.52 31.48
C LEU A 298 0.31 2.86 32.10
N MET A 299 0.53 3.86 31.25
CA MET A 299 0.95 5.20 31.62
C MET A 299 0.41 6.19 30.60
N ARG A 300 -0.06 7.33 31.10
CA ARG A 300 -0.51 8.46 30.27
C ARG A 300 0.42 9.66 30.47
N THR A 301 0.81 10.28 29.35
CA THR A 301 1.52 11.55 29.34
C THR A 301 0.70 12.55 28.55
N GLU A 302 0.57 13.76 29.04
CA GLU A 302 -0.19 14.80 28.37
C GLU A 302 0.72 15.97 27.98
N GLN A 303 0.62 16.40 26.72
CA GLN A 303 1.26 17.63 26.25
C GLN A 303 0.21 18.74 26.13
N ILE A 304 0.10 19.55 27.17
CA ILE A 304 -0.91 20.61 27.27
C ILE A 304 -0.37 21.94 26.75
N ILE A 305 0.93 22.12 26.75
CA ILE A 305 1.57 23.37 26.35
C ILE A 305 1.52 23.55 24.85
N ARG A 306 0.89 24.66 24.42
CA ARG A 306 0.85 25.13 23.03
C ARG A 306 1.64 26.44 22.93
N PRO A 307 2.98 26.41 22.67
CA PRO A 307 3.83 27.58 22.75
C PRO A 307 3.68 28.58 21.59
N THR A 308 2.73 28.37 20.68
CA THR A 308 2.49 29.21 19.51
C THR A 308 1.92 30.59 19.85
N GLY A 309 1.33 30.76 21.06
CA GLY A 309 0.61 31.98 21.42
C GLY A 309 -0.70 32.19 20.64
N LEU A 310 -1.10 31.25 19.78
CA LEU A 310 -2.36 31.31 19.05
C LEU A 310 -3.48 30.72 19.89
N LEU A 311 -4.58 31.44 19.99
CA LEU A 311 -5.80 30.97 20.62
C LEU A 311 -6.54 30.00 19.70
N ASP A 312 -7.42 29.18 20.29
CA ASP A 312 -8.35 28.38 19.50
C ASP A 312 -9.29 29.28 18.68
N PRO A 313 -9.76 28.81 17.51
CA PRO A 313 -10.67 29.58 16.68
C PRO A 313 -11.93 29.96 17.43
N GLU A 314 -12.42 31.17 17.22
CA GLU A 314 -13.70 31.59 17.74
C GLU A 314 -14.84 30.86 17.01
N ILE A 315 -15.78 30.30 17.75
CA ILE A 315 -16.89 29.51 17.21
C ILE A 315 -18.18 30.34 17.25
N PHE A 316 -18.79 30.50 16.09
CA PHE A 316 -20.07 31.17 15.93
C PHE A 316 -21.16 30.17 15.51
N VAL A 317 -22.18 30.01 16.32
CA VAL A 317 -23.38 29.23 15.96
C VAL A 317 -24.40 30.15 15.35
N ARG A 318 -24.83 29.86 14.12
CA ARG A 318 -25.77 30.71 13.35
C ARG A 318 -27.03 29.93 13.00
N PRO A 319 -28.15 30.64 12.71
CA PRO A 319 -29.40 30.01 12.29
C PRO A 319 -29.25 29.22 11.00
N VAL A 320 -30.00 28.12 10.88
CA VAL A 320 -30.02 27.29 9.65
C VAL A 320 -30.78 28.00 8.52
N GLU A 321 -31.81 28.81 8.87
CA GLU A 321 -32.57 29.59 7.88
C GLU A 321 -31.67 30.65 7.24
N GLY A 322 -31.59 30.64 5.90
CA GLY A 322 -30.71 31.52 5.14
C GLY A 322 -29.21 31.18 5.21
N GLN A 323 -28.83 30.01 5.72
CA GLN A 323 -27.44 29.61 5.97
C GLN A 323 -26.54 29.69 4.72
N ILE A 324 -27.09 29.43 3.52
CA ILE A 324 -26.27 29.44 2.28
C ILE A 324 -25.95 30.88 1.88
N ASP A 325 -26.88 31.81 1.97
CA ASP A 325 -26.63 33.24 1.67
C ASP A 325 -25.68 33.85 2.70
N ASP A 326 -25.82 33.47 3.97
CA ASP A 326 -24.90 33.86 5.03
C ASP A 326 -23.49 33.32 4.78
N LEU A 327 -23.36 32.03 4.44
CA LEU A 327 -22.09 31.40 4.07
C LEU A 327 -21.43 32.12 2.90
N VAL A 328 -22.17 32.41 1.81
CA VAL A 328 -21.63 33.13 0.64
C VAL A 328 -21.15 34.51 1.04
N SER A 329 -21.89 35.19 1.93
CA SER A 329 -21.49 36.53 2.44
C SER A 329 -20.16 36.45 3.23
N GLU A 330 -20.01 35.47 4.11
CA GLU A 330 -18.76 35.29 4.88
C GLU A 330 -17.60 34.85 4.00
N VAL A 331 -17.84 33.95 3.04
CA VAL A 331 -16.84 33.53 2.04
C VAL A 331 -16.30 34.75 1.28
N ASN A 332 -17.19 35.60 0.76
CA ASN A 332 -16.76 36.77 0.02
C ASN A 332 -15.91 37.75 0.89
N LYS A 333 -16.27 37.93 2.15
CA LYS A 333 -15.49 38.77 3.08
C LYS A 333 -14.08 38.23 3.30
N GLU A 334 -13.92 36.90 3.38
CA GLU A 334 -12.59 36.30 3.55
C GLU A 334 -11.79 36.30 2.25
N VAL A 335 -12.42 36.02 1.13
CA VAL A 335 -11.80 36.07 -0.20
C VAL A 335 -11.30 37.50 -0.55
N ASP A 336 -12.09 38.52 -0.21
CA ASP A 336 -11.70 39.93 -0.40
C ASP A 336 -10.44 40.32 0.42
N LYS A 337 -10.19 39.63 1.54
CA LYS A 337 -8.97 39.76 2.35
C LYS A 337 -7.79 38.96 1.80
N GLY A 338 -8.02 38.15 0.77
CA GLY A 338 -7.03 37.21 0.22
C GLY A 338 -6.91 35.88 0.99
N ASN A 339 -7.83 35.59 1.88
CA ASN A 339 -7.86 34.37 2.67
C ASN A 339 -8.56 33.22 1.96
N LYS A 340 -8.43 32.01 2.50
CA LYS A 340 -9.06 30.79 2.01
C LYS A 340 -10.13 30.28 3.00
N VAL A 341 -11.12 29.60 2.44
CA VAL A 341 -12.25 29.07 3.22
C VAL A 341 -12.40 27.56 3.03
N LEU A 342 -12.65 26.88 4.12
CA LEU A 342 -12.96 25.45 4.15
C LEU A 342 -14.43 25.27 4.51
N VAL A 343 -15.16 24.47 3.73
CA VAL A 343 -16.57 24.16 3.99
C VAL A 343 -16.74 22.65 4.09
N THR A 344 -17.29 22.19 5.20
CA THR A 344 -17.60 20.78 5.39
C THR A 344 -19.11 20.55 5.34
N THR A 345 -19.54 19.46 4.69
CA THR A 345 -20.93 19.08 4.56
C THR A 345 -21.16 17.66 5.06
N LEU A 346 -22.40 17.30 5.34
CA LEU A 346 -22.76 15.99 5.87
C LEU A 346 -22.84 14.90 4.79
N THR A 347 -23.13 15.27 3.54
CA THR A 347 -23.33 14.30 2.46
C THR A 347 -22.64 14.73 1.17
N LYS A 348 -22.33 13.75 0.31
CA LYS A 348 -21.73 13.94 -1.01
C LYS A 348 -22.60 14.87 -1.88
N ARG A 349 -23.90 14.61 -1.90
CA ARG A 349 -24.84 15.40 -2.68
C ARG A 349 -24.88 16.86 -2.24
N MET A 350 -24.90 17.13 -0.92
CA MET A 350 -24.85 18.51 -0.41
C MET A 350 -23.55 19.21 -0.82
N ALA A 351 -22.43 18.52 -0.80
CA ALA A 351 -21.15 19.10 -1.23
C ALA A 351 -21.16 19.45 -2.73
N GLU A 352 -21.68 18.54 -3.55
CA GLU A 352 -21.80 18.74 -5.00
C GLU A 352 -22.74 19.91 -5.32
N ASP A 353 -23.96 19.90 -4.78
CA ASP A 353 -24.95 20.95 -4.99
C ASP A 353 -24.43 22.32 -4.51
N LEU A 354 -23.77 22.36 -3.36
CA LEU A 354 -23.18 23.59 -2.81
C LEU A 354 -22.00 24.11 -3.65
N THR A 355 -21.17 23.22 -4.14
CA THR A 355 -20.04 23.57 -5.02
C THR A 355 -20.54 24.19 -6.32
N ASP A 356 -21.55 23.59 -6.93
CA ASP A 356 -22.14 24.09 -8.17
C ASP A 356 -22.80 25.46 -7.96
N TYR A 357 -23.56 25.62 -6.89
CA TYR A 357 -24.17 26.91 -6.53
C TYR A 357 -23.10 28.01 -6.30
N MET A 358 -22.04 27.70 -5.52
CA MET A 358 -20.95 28.67 -5.29
C MET A 358 -20.24 29.06 -6.61
N ARG A 359 -20.10 28.13 -7.53
CA ARG A 359 -19.52 28.40 -8.85
C ARG A 359 -20.43 29.31 -9.69
N GLU A 360 -21.74 29.08 -9.65
CA GLU A 360 -22.74 29.92 -10.34
C GLU A 360 -22.74 31.37 -9.84
N VAL A 361 -22.53 31.57 -8.54
CA VAL A 361 -22.44 32.93 -7.96
C VAL A 361 -21.03 33.55 -8.08
N GLY A 362 -20.11 32.91 -8.82
CA GLY A 362 -18.82 33.45 -9.19
C GLY A 362 -17.69 33.20 -8.19
N ILE A 363 -17.85 32.32 -7.21
CA ILE A 363 -16.81 31.94 -6.26
C ILE A 363 -15.92 30.85 -6.89
N ARG A 364 -14.60 31.02 -6.78
CA ARG A 364 -13.63 30.02 -7.20
C ARG A 364 -13.60 28.87 -6.17
N VAL A 365 -14.32 27.82 -6.45
CA VAL A 365 -14.53 26.69 -5.53
C VAL A 365 -14.10 25.36 -6.14
N LYS A 366 -13.55 24.47 -5.31
CA LYS A 366 -13.24 23.08 -5.65
C LYS A 366 -13.89 22.13 -4.63
N TYR A 367 -14.25 20.93 -5.08
CA TYR A 367 -14.82 19.87 -4.23
C TYR A 367 -13.80 18.76 -4.02
N LEU A 368 -13.66 18.33 -2.77
CA LEU A 368 -12.82 17.20 -2.38
C LEU A 368 -13.72 16.02 -1.94
N HIS A 369 -13.79 14.98 -2.75
CA HIS A 369 -14.62 13.80 -2.48
C HIS A 369 -13.77 12.57 -2.10
N SER A 370 -14.42 11.52 -1.58
CA SER A 370 -13.78 10.30 -1.09
C SER A 370 -13.12 9.44 -2.17
N ASP A 371 -13.54 9.62 -3.43
CA ASP A 371 -13.09 8.81 -4.56
C ASP A 371 -11.87 9.42 -5.29
N ILE A 372 -11.39 10.58 -4.81
CA ILE A 372 -10.18 11.24 -5.31
C ILE A 372 -8.94 10.48 -4.83
N ASP A 373 -8.02 10.19 -5.74
CA ASP A 373 -6.79 9.52 -5.39
C ASP A 373 -5.84 10.43 -4.59
N THR A 374 -4.79 9.83 -4.01
CA THR A 374 -3.86 10.55 -3.12
C THR A 374 -3.07 11.64 -3.85
N LEU A 375 -2.74 11.44 -5.13
CA LEU A 375 -1.99 12.42 -5.92
C LEU A 375 -2.87 13.61 -6.27
N GLU A 376 -4.09 13.36 -6.75
CA GLU A 376 -5.07 14.40 -7.05
C GLU A 376 -5.43 15.22 -5.80
N ARG A 377 -5.52 14.56 -4.63
CA ARG A 377 -5.72 15.26 -3.36
C ARG A 377 -4.57 16.23 -3.04
N ALA A 378 -3.33 15.79 -3.24
CA ALA A 378 -2.16 16.64 -3.04
C ALA A 378 -2.14 17.82 -4.02
N GLU A 379 -2.55 17.61 -5.27
CA GLU A 379 -2.70 18.68 -6.27
C GLU A 379 -3.77 19.70 -5.87
N ILE A 380 -4.92 19.25 -5.38
CA ILE A 380 -5.98 20.16 -4.92
C ILE A 380 -5.48 21.06 -3.78
N ILE A 381 -4.77 20.50 -2.80
CA ILE A 381 -4.19 21.27 -1.69
C ILE A 381 -3.13 22.26 -2.21
N ARG A 382 -2.28 21.82 -3.13
CA ARG A 382 -1.28 22.68 -3.78
C ARG A 382 -1.93 23.81 -4.56
N ASP A 383 -2.97 23.53 -5.35
CA ASP A 383 -3.71 24.53 -6.13
C ASP A 383 -4.33 25.60 -5.22
N MET A 384 -4.85 25.21 -4.05
CA MET A 384 -5.38 26.14 -3.05
C MET A 384 -4.27 27.08 -2.56
N ARG A 385 -3.09 26.55 -2.23
CA ARG A 385 -1.91 27.34 -1.82
C ARG A 385 -1.40 28.25 -2.93
N LEU A 386 -1.48 27.80 -4.18
CA LEU A 386 -1.12 28.60 -5.36
C LEU A 386 -2.20 29.61 -5.80
N ASN A 387 -3.25 29.76 -5.01
CA ASN A 387 -4.32 30.73 -5.27
C ASN A 387 -5.15 30.46 -6.55
N VAL A 388 -5.22 29.20 -6.99
CA VAL A 388 -6.04 28.78 -8.14
C VAL A 388 -7.53 28.88 -7.81
N PHE A 389 -7.91 28.57 -6.57
CA PHE A 389 -9.28 28.71 -6.05
C PHE A 389 -9.25 29.17 -4.58
N ASP A 390 -10.43 29.58 -4.05
CA ASP A 390 -10.55 30.21 -2.74
C ASP A 390 -11.28 29.36 -1.71
N VAL A 391 -12.18 28.50 -2.16
CA VAL A 391 -13.04 27.68 -1.30
C VAL A 391 -12.84 26.22 -1.60
N LEU A 392 -12.59 25.44 -0.56
CA LEU A 392 -12.58 23.99 -0.63
C LEU A 392 -13.78 23.42 0.10
N VAL A 393 -14.64 22.69 -0.62
CA VAL A 393 -15.78 21.99 -0.06
C VAL A 393 -15.46 20.52 0.08
N GLY A 394 -15.80 19.90 1.20
CA GLY A 394 -15.55 18.46 1.40
C GLY A 394 -16.47 17.81 2.42
N ILE A 395 -16.39 16.49 2.50
CA ILE A 395 -17.15 15.67 3.46
C ILE A 395 -16.14 15.00 4.38
N ASN A 396 -16.26 15.12 5.66
CA ASN A 396 -15.49 14.39 6.69
C ASN A 396 -13.96 14.26 6.47
N LEU A 397 -13.48 14.39 5.23
CA LEU A 397 -12.07 14.33 4.84
C LEU A 397 -11.23 15.50 5.37
N LEU A 398 -11.91 16.51 5.90
CA LEU A 398 -11.32 17.75 6.40
C LEU A 398 -11.20 17.78 7.92
N ARG A 399 -11.56 16.69 8.60
CA ARG A 399 -11.58 16.65 10.08
C ARG A 399 -10.18 16.56 10.66
N GLU A 400 -9.28 15.80 10.03
CA GLU A 400 -7.94 15.51 10.54
C GLU A 400 -6.91 15.43 9.42
N GLY A 401 -5.64 15.68 9.76
CA GLY A 401 -4.53 15.52 8.84
C GLY A 401 -4.38 16.59 7.76
N LEU A 402 -5.10 17.72 7.87
CA LEU A 402 -4.92 18.86 6.97
C LEU A 402 -4.20 20.00 7.70
N ASP A 403 -3.04 20.37 7.20
CA ASP A 403 -2.31 21.56 7.60
C ASP A 403 -2.33 22.57 6.47
N ILE A 404 -3.30 23.48 6.51
CA ILE A 404 -3.48 24.54 5.50
C ILE A 404 -3.56 25.88 6.23
N PRO A 405 -2.40 26.51 6.50
CA PRO A 405 -2.33 27.75 7.29
C PRO A 405 -3.01 28.96 6.61
N GLU A 406 -3.31 28.84 5.32
CA GLU A 406 -3.99 29.89 4.54
C GLU A 406 -5.49 29.97 4.81
N ILE A 407 -6.08 28.99 5.52
CA ILE A 407 -7.51 28.98 5.87
C ILE A 407 -7.74 29.88 7.08
N SER A 408 -8.66 30.84 6.91
CA SER A 408 -9.12 31.74 7.96
C SER A 408 -10.53 31.46 8.46
N LEU A 409 -11.32 30.76 7.66
CA LEU A 409 -12.69 30.39 7.99
C LEU A 409 -12.96 28.93 7.69
N VAL A 410 -13.52 28.23 8.68
CA VAL A 410 -14.09 26.89 8.51
C VAL A 410 -15.59 26.96 8.78
N ALA A 411 -16.39 26.58 7.78
CA ALA A 411 -17.85 26.46 7.88
C ALA A 411 -18.28 24.99 7.91
N ILE A 412 -19.18 24.65 8.82
CA ILE A 412 -19.64 23.27 9.06
C ILE A 412 -21.16 23.21 8.91
#